data_5b1e2e95093ba7e4752699044ab8d941
#
_entry.id   5b1e2e95093ba7e4752699044ab8d941
#
_cell.length_a   1.000
_cell.length_b   1.000
_cell.length_c   1.000
_cell.angle_alpha   90.00
_cell.angle_beta   90.00
_cell.angle_gamma   90.00
#
_symmetry.space_group_name_H-M   'P 1'
#
loop_
_entity.id
_entity.type
_entity.pdbx_description
1 polymer ?
#
loop_
_entity_poly.entity_id
_entity_poly.type
_entity_poly.pdbx_seq_one_letter_code
_entity_poly.pdbx_strand_id
1 'polypeptide(L)'
;MSRRMGLDKIFADIGGSTVIERTISAFLECNSVNDIIVVINEKNLQRIEELISEINGKEKIQICTGGESRRDSVSNGLEAMSKKSDYVAIHDGARPWIRPSQIEKVFETAMQYGAAVSARPITDTVKRCDQEGAIKESISRKDLWAMETPQIFRTELIERAYNQAILEDRQVTDEVSAIEL
;
A
#
# COMPACT_ATOMS: atom_id res chain seq x y z
N MET A 1 -9.21 7.00 -7.91
CA MET A 1 -8.68 6.69 -9.27
C MET A 1 -8.15 7.94 -9.93
N SER A 2 -6.88 7.98 -10.30
CA SER A 2 -6.27 9.15 -10.94
C SER A 2 -6.63 9.16 -12.44
N ARG A 3 -7.73 9.82 -12.81
CA ARG A 3 -8.16 10.01 -14.21
C ARG A 3 -7.38 11.07 -14.99
N ARG A 4 -6.35 11.70 -14.37
CA ARG A 4 -5.74 12.94 -14.91
C ARG A 4 -4.64 12.75 -15.95
N MET A 5 -4.09 11.54 -16.18
CA MET A 5 -2.94 11.36 -17.08
C MET A 5 -3.16 10.41 -18.26
N GLY A 6 -4.33 9.81 -18.44
CA GLY A 6 -4.62 8.90 -19.57
C GLY A 6 -3.76 7.63 -19.65
N LEU A 7 -2.68 7.55 -18.89
CA LEU A 7 -1.78 6.41 -18.72
C LEU A 7 -1.93 5.87 -17.31
N ASP A 8 -1.91 4.55 -17.18
CA ASP A 8 -1.83 3.95 -15.86
C ASP A 8 -0.44 4.24 -15.29
N LYS A 9 -0.37 5.17 -14.31
CA LYS A 9 0.87 5.74 -13.78
C LYS A 9 1.88 4.71 -13.26
N ILE A 10 1.42 3.50 -12.89
CA ILE A 10 2.31 2.44 -12.41
C ILE A 10 3.21 1.88 -13.52
N PHE A 11 2.80 2.01 -14.77
CA PHE A 11 3.58 1.60 -15.92
C PHE A 11 4.35 2.75 -16.61
N ALA A 12 4.36 3.93 -15.98
CA ALA A 12 5.19 5.04 -16.49
C ALA A 12 6.66 4.70 -16.31
N ASP A 13 7.47 4.98 -17.33
CA ASP A 13 8.93 4.86 -17.25
C ASP A 13 9.51 5.98 -16.38
N ILE A 14 10.42 5.62 -15.48
CA ILE A 14 11.15 6.52 -14.60
C ILE A 14 12.65 6.19 -14.63
N GLY A 15 13.28 6.43 -15.78
CA GLY A 15 14.71 6.22 -15.99
C GLY A 15 15.08 4.77 -16.29
N GLY A 16 14.39 4.16 -17.23
CA GLY A 16 14.65 2.81 -17.74
C GLY A 16 14.01 1.67 -16.99
N SER A 17 13.14 1.97 -16.02
CA SER A 17 12.27 1.01 -15.32
C SER A 17 10.90 1.63 -15.08
N THR A 18 9.86 0.84 -15.04
CA THR A 18 8.53 1.34 -14.69
C THR A 18 8.40 1.63 -13.19
N VAL A 19 7.43 2.46 -12.84
CA VAL A 19 7.10 2.77 -11.43
C VAL A 19 6.89 1.49 -10.62
N ILE A 20 6.11 0.53 -11.17
CA ILE A 20 5.80 -0.73 -10.47
C ILE A 20 7.02 -1.64 -10.34
N GLU A 21 7.87 -1.72 -11.35
CA GLU A 21 9.12 -2.51 -11.28
C GLU A 21 10.02 -2.01 -10.17
N ARG A 22 10.21 -0.69 -10.05
CA ARG A 22 11.03 -0.12 -8.96
C ARG A 22 10.44 -0.42 -7.60
N THR A 23 9.12 -0.35 -7.49
CA THR A 23 8.43 -0.68 -6.23
C THR A 23 8.66 -2.14 -5.87
N ILE A 24 8.42 -3.07 -6.80
CA ILE A 24 8.63 -4.52 -6.59
C ILE A 24 10.09 -4.81 -6.25
N SER A 25 11.04 -4.25 -6.99
CA SER A 25 12.47 -4.46 -6.75
C SER A 25 12.90 -4.07 -5.34
N ALA A 26 12.41 -2.94 -4.82
CA ALA A 26 12.72 -2.50 -3.46
C ALA A 26 12.27 -3.53 -2.40
N PHE A 27 11.14 -4.21 -2.61
CA PHE A 27 10.69 -5.28 -1.71
C PHE A 27 11.44 -6.59 -1.91
N LEU A 28 11.81 -6.95 -3.14
CA LEU A 28 12.62 -8.15 -3.42
C LEU A 28 14.03 -8.07 -2.82
N GLU A 29 14.57 -6.87 -2.63
CA GLU A 29 15.86 -6.63 -1.98
C GLU A 29 15.80 -6.77 -0.44
N CYS A 30 14.61 -6.86 0.16
CA CYS A 30 14.45 -7.02 1.61
C CYS A 30 14.57 -8.49 2.02
N ASN A 31 15.37 -8.77 3.04
CA ASN A 31 15.49 -10.12 3.58
C ASN A 31 14.26 -10.61 4.33
N SER A 32 13.49 -9.69 4.91
CA SER A 32 12.25 -9.96 5.63
C SER A 32 11.06 -10.30 4.72
N VAL A 33 11.18 -10.04 3.41
CA VAL A 33 10.11 -10.30 2.42
C VAL A 33 10.27 -11.68 1.80
N ASN A 34 9.33 -12.55 2.07
CA ASN A 34 9.30 -13.92 1.52
C ASN A 34 8.52 -13.99 0.21
N ASP A 35 7.33 -13.39 0.17
CA ASP A 35 6.43 -13.41 -0.98
C ASP A 35 5.86 -12.00 -1.23
N ILE A 36 5.55 -11.70 -2.48
CA ILE A 36 4.93 -10.45 -2.91
C ILE A 36 3.64 -10.77 -3.68
N ILE A 37 2.53 -10.14 -3.29
CA ILE A 37 1.28 -10.23 -4.02
C ILE A 37 1.03 -8.90 -4.72
N VAL A 38 1.05 -8.93 -6.04
CA VAL A 38 0.75 -7.76 -6.86
C VAL A 38 -0.74 -7.75 -7.16
N VAL A 39 -1.47 -6.85 -6.51
CA VAL A 39 -2.90 -6.67 -6.74
C VAL A 39 -3.11 -5.67 -7.86
N ILE A 40 -3.71 -6.11 -8.96
CA ILE A 40 -3.83 -5.33 -10.20
C ILE A 40 -5.26 -5.35 -10.74
N ASN A 41 -5.63 -4.32 -11.48
CA ASN A 41 -6.90 -4.31 -12.21
C ASN A 41 -6.84 -5.29 -13.38
N GLU A 42 -7.93 -6.03 -13.63
CA GLU A 42 -8.04 -7.06 -14.67
C GLU A 42 -7.56 -6.59 -16.06
N LYS A 43 -7.87 -5.37 -16.45
CA LYS A 43 -7.44 -4.79 -17.74
C LYS A 43 -5.90 -4.67 -17.91
N ASN A 44 -5.16 -4.74 -16.81
CA ASN A 44 -3.70 -4.62 -16.79
C ASN A 44 -3.01 -5.97 -16.53
N LEU A 45 -3.77 -7.06 -16.45
CA LEU A 45 -3.27 -8.36 -16.05
C LEU A 45 -2.17 -8.84 -17.01
N GLN A 46 -2.45 -8.88 -18.31
CA GLN A 46 -1.46 -9.31 -19.30
C GLN A 46 -0.18 -8.47 -19.23
N ARG A 47 -0.32 -7.14 -19.08
CA ARG A 47 0.83 -6.25 -19.05
C ARG A 47 1.70 -6.44 -17.82
N ILE A 48 1.11 -6.71 -16.66
CA ILE A 48 1.88 -6.98 -15.44
C ILE A 48 2.52 -8.37 -15.48
N GLU A 49 1.87 -9.37 -16.08
CA GLU A 49 2.44 -10.70 -16.28
C GLU A 49 3.69 -10.64 -17.16
N GLU A 50 3.62 -9.95 -18.30
CA GLU A 50 4.76 -9.71 -19.19
C GLU A 50 5.91 -9.04 -18.44
N LEU A 51 5.63 -7.98 -17.68
CA LEU A 51 6.62 -7.25 -16.91
C LEU A 51 7.27 -8.12 -15.83
N ILE A 52 6.49 -8.85 -15.04
CA ILE A 52 7.00 -9.73 -13.99
C ILE A 52 7.85 -10.86 -14.57
N SER A 53 7.53 -11.33 -15.76
CA SER A 53 8.30 -12.42 -16.41
C SER A 53 9.78 -12.08 -16.58
N GLU A 54 10.13 -10.79 -16.67
CA GLU A 54 11.49 -10.27 -16.84
C GLU A 54 12.18 -9.93 -15.51
N ILE A 55 11.45 -9.94 -14.39
CA ILE A 55 12.00 -9.57 -13.06
C ILE A 55 12.79 -10.76 -12.49
N ASN A 56 14.00 -10.48 -11.99
CA ASN A 56 14.74 -11.43 -11.18
C ASN A 56 14.06 -11.59 -9.81
N GLY A 57 13.79 -12.82 -9.38
CA GLY A 57 13.04 -13.11 -8.15
C GLY A 57 11.53 -13.23 -8.38
N LYS A 58 11.10 -13.35 -9.62
CA LYS A 58 9.67 -13.53 -10.00
C LYS A 58 8.99 -14.73 -9.33
N GLU A 59 9.75 -15.73 -8.93
CA GLU A 59 9.26 -16.91 -8.19
C GLU A 59 8.65 -16.55 -6.83
N LYS A 60 8.97 -15.38 -6.29
CA LYS A 60 8.36 -14.83 -5.09
C LYS A 60 7.12 -13.99 -5.35
N ILE A 61 6.75 -13.76 -6.62
CA ILE A 61 5.70 -12.83 -7.00
C ILE A 61 4.47 -13.59 -7.46
N GLN A 62 3.34 -13.32 -6.81
CA GLN A 62 2.02 -13.77 -7.20
C GLN A 62 1.20 -12.57 -7.68
N ILE A 63 0.36 -12.77 -8.69
CA ILE A 63 -0.57 -11.77 -9.20
C ILE A 63 -1.98 -12.10 -8.71
N CYS A 64 -2.71 -11.08 -8.30
CA CYS A 64 -4.10 -11.17 -7.87
C CYS A 64 -4.90 -10.03 -8.50
N THR A 65 -6.13 -10.31 -8.90
CA THR A 65 -7.05 -9.28 -9.39
C THR A 65 -7.65 -8.49 -8.23
N GLY A 66 -7.58 -7.17 -8.31
CA GLY A 66 -8.20 -6.27 -7.33
C GLY A 66 -9.73 -6.23 -7.46
N GLY A 67 -10.37 -5.67 -6.43
CA GLY A 67 -11.81 -5.46 -6.40
C GLY A 67 -12.23 -4.05 -6.85
N GLU A 68 -13.51 -3.71 -6.61
CA GLU A 68 -14.08 -2.42 -6.98
C GLU A 68 -13.55 -1.25 -6.15
N SER A 69 -13.25 -1.51 -4.88
CA SER A 69 -12.70 -0.54 -3.94
C SER A 69 -11.25 -0.90 -3.53
N ARG A 70 -10.59 0.04 -2.82
CA ARG A 70 -9.30 -0.24 -2.18
C ARG A 70 -9.42 -1.33 -1.13
N ARG A 71 -10.49 -1.29 -0.31
CA ARG A 71 -10.82 -2.33 0.68
C ARG A 71 -10.89 -3.71 0.03
N ASP A 72 -11.66 -3.85 -1.03
CA ASP A 72 -11.86 -5.14 -1.72
C ASP A 72 -10.55 -5.62 -2.37
N SER A 73 -9.75 -4.71 -2.92
CA SER A 73 -8.46 -5.04 -3.50
C SER A 73 -7.47 -5.58 -2.46
N VAL A 74 -7.40 -4.97 -1.28
CA VAL A 74 -6.54 -5.45 -0.19
C VAL A 74 -7.07 -6.78 0.36
N SER A 75 -8.38 -6.94 0.51
CA SER A 75 -8.99 -8.21 0.92
C SER A 75 -8.62 -9.34 -0.02
N ASN A 76 -8.76 -9.13 -1.33
CA ASN A 76 -8.37 -10.12 -2.34
C ASN A 76 -6.87 -10.47 -2.24
N GLY A 77 -6.01 -9.48 -1.97
CA GLY A 77 -4.58 -9.69 -1.74
C GLY A 77 -4.30 -10.54 -0.49
N LEU A 78 -5.00 -10.28 0.61
CA LEU A 78 -4.89 -11.07 1.85
C LEU A 78 -5.35 -12.52 1.64
N GLU A 79 -6.45 -12.73 0.93
CA GLU A 79 -6.98 -14.06 0.59
C GLU A 79 -6.05 -14.85 -0.35
N ALA A 80 -5.31 -14.15 -1.23
CA ALA A 80 -4.37 -14.77 -2.16
C ALA A 80 -3.08 -15.24 -1.49
N MET A 81 -2.83 -14.93 -0.23
CA MET A 81 -1.64 -15.40 0.48
C MET A 81 -1.62 -16.93 0.59
N SER A 82 -0.65 -17.56 -0.06
CA SER A 82 -0.51 -19.03 -0.12
C SER A 82 -0.05 -19.67 1.19
N LYS A 83 0.59 -18.89 2.04
CA LYS A 83 1.07 -19.29 3.38
C LYS A 83 0.72 -18.21 4.38
N LYS A 84 0.40 -18.61 5.63
CA LYS A 84 0.26 -17.66 6.71
C LYS A 84 1.65 -17.09 7.05
N SER A 85 1.90 -15.90 6.55
CA SER A 85 3.00 -15.07 7.04
C SER A 85 2.57 -14.44 8.37
N ASP A 86 3.51 -14.28 9.31
CA ASP A 86 3.22 -13.67 10.61
C ASP A 86 2.87 -12.19 10.47
N TYR A 87 3.43 -11.55 9.44
CA TYR A 87 3.24 -10.14 9.13
C TYR A 87 2.92 -9.93 7.66
N VAL A 88 2.16 -8.89 7.37
CA VAL A 88 1.89 -8.41 6.02
C VAL A 88 2.22 -6.93 5.90
N ALA A 89 2.90 -6.58 4.81
CA ALA A 89 3.19 -5.20 4.42
C ALA A 89 2.26 -4.80 3.27
N ILE A 90 1.49 -3.75 3.45
CA ILE A 90 0.62 -3.20 2.40
C ILE A 90 1.26 -1.92 1.88
N HIS A 91 1.48 -1.87 0.55
CA HIS A 91 2.20 -0.78 -0.07
C HIS A 91 1.55 -0.33 -1.39
N ASP A 92 1.51 0.98 -1.60
CA ASP A 92 1.02 1.56 -2.85
C ASP A 92 2.01 1.30 -3.98
N GLY A 93 1.65 0.51 -4.98
CA GLY A 93 2.50 0.21 -6.15
C GLY A 93 2.95 1.44 -6.97
N ALA A 94 2.38 2.61 -6.69
CA ALA A 94 2.73 3.89 -7.29
C ALA A 94 3.70 4.74 -6.43
N ARG A 95 4.39 4.15 -5.45
CA ARG A 95 5.40 4.81 -4.60
C ARG A 95 6.79 4.18 -4.79
N PRO A 96 7.46 4.45 -5.93
CA PRO A 96 8.70 3.77 -6.34
C PRO A 96 9.96 4.23 -5.60
N TRP A 97 9.85 5.24 -4.73
CA TRP A 97 11.01 5.80 -4.03
C TRP A 97 11.22 5.20 -2.62
N ILE A 98 10.46 4.17 -2.29
CA ILE A 98 10.70 3.40 -1.06
C ILE A 98 12.06 2.69 -1.15
N ARG A 99 12.79 2.68 -0.04
CA ARG A 99 14.09 2.02 0.05
C ARG A 99 13.98 0.75 0.89
N PRO A 100 14.74 -0.31 0.58
CA PRO A 100 14.76 -1.53 1.40
C PRO A 100 14.98 -1.26 2.89
N SER A 101 15.92 -0.36 3.23
CA SER A 101 16.19 0.00 4.63
C SER A 101 14.99 0.66 5.36
N GLN A 102 14.11 1.34 4.63
CA GLN A 102 12.88 1.91 5.21
C GLN A 102 11.85 0.81 5.45
N ILE A 103 11.71 -0.14 4.52
CA ILE A 103 10.83 -1.31 4.66
C ILE A 103 11.24 -2.12 5.89
N GLU A 104 12.54 -2.47 6.00
CA GLU A 104 13.08 -3.23 7.14
C GLU A 104 12.85 -2.50 8.47
N LYS A 105 13.06 -1.19 8.51
CA LYS A 105 12.81 -0.40 9.73
C LYS A 105 11.35 -0.41 10.16
N VAL A 106 10.40 -0.31 9.22
CA VAL A 106 8.97 -0.40 9.53
C VAL A 106 8.63 -1.80 10.01
N PHE A 107 9.21 -2.83 9.40
CA PHE A 107 9.02 -4.23 9.80
C PHE A 107 9.54 -4.49 11.23
N GLU A 108 10.75 -4.06 11.56
CA GLU A 108 11.31 -4.16 12.92
C GLU A 108 10.40 -3.49 13.96
N THR A 109 9.85 -2.31 13.61
CA THR A 109 8.91 -1.60 14.48
C THR A 109 7.60 -2.38 14.63
N ALA A 110 7.08 -2.95 13.53
CA ALA A 110 5.88 -3.78 13.57
C ALA A 110 6.08 -5.06 14.42
N MET A 111 7.27 -5.68 14.37
CA MET A 111 7.59 -6.82 15.25
C MET A 111 7.53 -6.45 16.73
N GLN A 112 7.97 -5.24 17.07
CA GLN A 112 7.97 -4.77 18.47
C GLN A 112 6.57 -4.44 18.98
N TYR A 113 5.73 -3.81 18.14
CA TYR A 113 4.45 -3.24 18.57
C TYR A 113 3.21 -3.94 17.99
N GLY A 114 3.40 -4.88 17.06
CA GLY A 114 2.31 -5.58 16.36
C GLY A 114 1.82 -4.87 15.09
N ALA A 115 2.09 -3.57 14.96
CA ALA A 115 1.79 -2.77 13.79
C ALA A 115 2.75 -1.57 13.68
N ALA A 116 3.07 -1.15 12.46
CA ALA A 116 3.82 0.07 12.21
C ALA A 116 3.51 0.62 10.81
N VAL A 117 3.60 1.93 10.65
CA VAL A 117 3.33 2.60 9.38
C VAL A 117 4.39 3.63 9.06
N SER A 118 4.68 3.80 7.77
CA SER A 118 5.47 4.93 7.30
C SER A 118 4.63 6.20 7.38
N ALA A 119 5.20 7.26 7.93
CA ALA A 119 4.53 8.54 8.03
C ALA A 119 5.54 9.68 8.02
N ARG A 120 5.11 10.88 7.66
CA ARG A 120 5.91 12.11 7.78
C ARG A 120 5.13 13.21 8.49
N PRO A 121 5.79 14.08 9.29
CA PRO A 121 5.14 15.24 9.85
C PRO A 121 4.59 16.13 8.74
N ILE A 122 3.42 16.74 8.95
CA ILE A 122 2.88 17.75 8.04
C ILE A 122 3.68 19.03 8.19
N THR A 123 4.34 19.45 7.10
CA THR A 123 5.11 20.70 7.03
C THR A 123 4.32 21.84 6.42
N ASP A 124 3.30 21.53 5.62
CA ASP A 124 2.44 22.50 4.96
C ASP A 124 1.48 23.20 5.93
N THR A 125 1.00 24.38 5.55
CA THR A 125 -0.08 25.05 6.30
C THR A 125 -1.41 24.36 5.97
N VAL A 126 -2.08 23.85 7.02
CA VAL A 126 -3.35 23.15 6.90
C VAL A 126 -4.51 24.08 7.24
N LYS A 127 -5.51 24.10 6.38
CA LYS A 127 -6.75 24.86 6.56
C LYS A 127 -7.96 23.94 6.45
N ARG A 128 -8.96 24.16 7.28
CA ARG A 128 -10.29 23.58 7.06
C ARG A 128 -11.08 24.53 6.19
N CYS A 129 -11.68 23.99 5.14
CA CYS A 129 -12.56 24.72 4.22
C CYS A 129 -13.98 24.15 4.28
N ASP A 130 -14.96 24.93 3.83
CA ASP A 130 -16.32 24.44 3.55
C ASP A 130 -16.40 23.73 2.18
N GLN A 131 -17.62 23.35 1.80
CA GLN A 131 -17.89 22.67 0.53
C GLN A 131 -17.64 23.56 -0.70
N GLU A 132 -17.74 24.88 -0.54
CA GLU A 132 -17.45 25.88 -1.58
C GLU A 132 -15.97 26.22 -1.68
N GLY A 133 -15.11 25.71 -0.76
CA GLY A 133 -13.67 25.96 -0.73
C GLY A 133 -13.27 27.22 0.07
N ALA A 134 -14.21 27.88 0.77
CA ALA A 134 -13.88 29.03 1.61
C ALA A 134 -13.22 28.57 2.93
N ILE A 135 -12.14 29.26 3.31
CA ILE A 135 -11.38 28.96 4.52
C ILE A 135 -12.22 29.26 5.76
N LYS A 136 -12.41 28.24 6.62
CA LYS A 136 -13.11 28.37 7.90
C LYS A 136 -12.15 28.57 9.07
N GLU A 137 -11.06 27.81 9.12
CA GLU A 137 -10.10 27.86 10.21
C GLU A 137 -8.71 27.40 9.82
N SER A 138 -7.74 27.77 10.63
CA SER A 138 -6.37 27.21 10.56
C SER A 138 -6.27 26.01 11.47
N ILE A 139 -5.78 24.90 10.94
CA ILE A 139 -5.51 23.69 11.72
C ILE A 139 -4.05 23.74 12.18
N SER A 140 -3.83 23.59 13.49
CA SER A 140 -2.46 23.40 13.99
C SER A 140 -1.88 22.11 13.42
N ARG A 141 -0.74 22.21 12.76
CA ARG A 141 -0.02 21.02 12.26
C ARG A 141 0.82 20.31 13.31
N LYS A 142 0.88 20.83 14.54
CA LYS A 142 1.54 20.17 15.64
C LYS A 142 0.88 18.80 15.85
N ASP A 143 1.70 17.76 15.88
CA ASP A 143 1.29 16.37 16.07
C ASP A 143 0.42 15.78 14.92
N LEU A 144 0.33 16.49 13.77
CA LEU A 144 -0.29 15.93 12.55
C LEU A 144 0.75 15.27 11.66
N TRP A 145 0.41 14.06 11.21
CA TRP A 145 1.24 13.26 10.34
C TRP A 145 0.49 12.87 9.07
N ALA A 146 1.17 12.90 7.95
CA ALA A 146 0.66 12.35 6.71
C ALA A 146 1.06 10.88 6.63
N MET A 147 0.05 9.98 6.59
CA MET A 147 0.28 8.55 6.47
C MET A 147 0.77 8.21 5.08
N GLU A 148 1.75 7.32 5.04
CA GLU A 148 2.37 6.80 3.82
C GLU A 148 2.32 5.26 3.86
N THR A 149 3.02 4.62 2.94
CA THR A 149 3.21 3.17 2.91
C THR A 149 4.70 2.83 2.77
N PRO A 150 5.19 1.69 3.26
CA PRO A 150 4.42 0.52 3.71
C PRO A 150 3.73 0.73 5.05
N GLN A 151 2.60 0.05 5.21
CA GLN A 151 1.91 -0.15 6.46
C GLN A 151 2.02 -1.64 6.79
N ILE A 152 2.61 -2.00 7.91
CA ILE A 152 2.96 -3.38 8.27
C ILE A 152 2.25 -3.78 9.54
N PHE A 153 1.61 -4.95 9.52
CA PHE A 153 0.79 -5.44 10.61
C PHE A 153 1.02 -6.93 10.84
N ARG A 154 0.74 -7.40 12.05
CA ARG A 154 0.49 -8.84 12.24
C ARG A 154 -0.66 -9.27 11.35
N THR A 155 -0.49 -10.38 10.64
CA THR A 155 -1.50 -10.87 9.69
C THR A 155 -2.86 -11.05 10.34
N GLU A 156 -2.92 -11.68 11.52
CA GLU A 156 -4.18 -11.89 12.25
C GLU A 156 -4.89 -10.57 12.62
N LEU A 157 -4.12 -9.50 12.87
CA LEU A 157 -4.69 -8.20 13.24
C LEU A 157 -5.40 -7.58 12.04
N ILE A 158 -4.72 -7.52 10.89
CA ILE A 158 -5.27 -6.88 9.70
C ILE A 158 -6.40 -7.71 9.08
N GLU A 159 -6.30 -9.04 9.07
CA GLU A 159 -7.38 -9.92 8.61
C GLU A 159 -8.66 -9.70 9.42
N ARG A 160 -8.58 -9.64 10.76
CA ARG A 160 -9.75 -9.35 11.61
C ARG A 160 -10.34 -7.99 11.32
N ALA A 161 -9.50 -6.95 11.17
CA ALA A 161 -9.95 -5.60 10.87
C ALA A 161 -10.69 -5.52 9.53
N TYR A 162 -10.16 -6.17 8.49
CA TYR A 162 -10.80 -6.21 7.18
C TYR A 162 -12.09 -7.02 7.18
N ASN A 163 -12.13 -8.16 7.84
CA ASN A 163 -13.35 -8.93 8.01
C ASN A 163 -14.46 -8.13 8.71
N GLN A 164 -14.11 -7.39 9.77
CA GLN A 164 -15.04 -6.50 10.45
C GLN A 164 -15.53 -5.37 9.55
N ALA A 165 -14.61 -4.71 8.84
CA ALA A 165 -14.94 -3.62 7.92
C ALA A 165 -15.87 -4.08 6.77
N ILE A 166 -15.70 -5.31 6.29
CA ILE A 166 -16.57 -5.91 5.27
C ILE A 166 -17.96 -6.19 5.85
N LEU A 167 -18.03 -6.83 7.04
CA LEU A 167 -19.31 -7.16 7.70
C LEU A 167 -20.14 -5.90 7.97
N GLU A 168 -19.51 -4.78 8.29
CA GLU A 168 -20.17 -3.52 8.64
C GLU A 168 -20.28 -2.55 7.44
N ASP A 169 -19.88 -2.99 6.25
CA ASP A 169 -19.81 -2.18 5.02
C ASP A 169 -19.12 -0.82 5.21
N ARG A 170 -18.05 -0.80 6.01
CA ARG A 170 -17.29 0.42 6.28
C ARG A 170 -16.34 0.76 5.14
N GLN A 171 -16.24 2.04 4.84
CA GLN A 171 -15.20 2.53 3.94
C GLN A 171 -13.85 2.56 4.69
N VAL A 172 -12.82 1.98 4.06
CA VAL A 172 -11.45 1.98 4.54
C VAL A 172 -10.62 2.86 3.62
N THR A 173 -10.06 3.93 4.17
CA THR A 173 -9.22 4.89 3.42
C THR A 173 -7.75 4.44 3.36
N ASP A 174 -7.29 3.83 4.44
CA ASP A 174 -5.99 3.17 4.59
C ASP A 174 -6.10 2.04 5.63
N GLU A 175 -5.03 1.27 5.82
CA GLU A 175 -5.03 0.09 6.70
C GLU A 175 -5.13 0.48 8.19
N VAL A 176 -4.60 1.65 8.56
CA VAL A 176 -4.72 2.16 9.93
C VAL A 176 -6.19 2.39 10.27
N SER A 177 -6.94 3.03 9.36
CA SER A 177 -8.37 3.29 9.57
C SER A 177 -9.22 2.02 9.71
N ALA A 178 -8.76 0.89 9.17
CA ALA A 178 -9.43 -0.40 9.40
C ALA A 178 -9.18 -0.96 10.80
N ILE A 179 -8.03 -0.66 11.43
CA ILE A 179 -7.65 -1.17 12.74
C ILE A 179 -8.15 -0.29 13.89
N GLU A 180 -8.32 1.00 13.65
CA GLU A 180 -8.87 1.96 14.64
C GLU A 180 -10.35 1.70 15.00
N LEU A 181 -10.96 0.71 14.37
CA LEU A 181 -12.34 0.28 14.57
C LEU A 181 -12.43 -0.79 15.64
#